data_4aafce5085db43ce70dfb64ada4764a5
#
_entry.id   4aafce5085db43ce70dfb64ada4764a5
#
_cell.length_a   1.000
_cell.length_b   1.000
_cell.length_c   1.000
_cell.angle_alpha   90.00
_cell.angle_beta   90.00
_cell.angle_gamma   90.00
#
_symmetry.space_group_name_H-M   'P 1'
#
loop_
_entity.id
_entity.type
_entity.pdbx_description
1 polymer ?
#
loop_
_entity_poly.entity_id
_entity_poly.type
_entity_poly.pdbx_seq_one_letter_code
_entity_poly.pdbx_strand_id
1 'polypeptide(L)'
;LVGLLLARVIYGCTVSGMVPASQHWAILLCGEENRLQAITSVSIGLSAGRLIGPLISILVLKLSPYAPLMVMVALPCVALVAAMMLPSPSVEEKTQAQKESLPWLPQRKLLPYLFSGLLLCAAIALLQYSFSPLIGAVTQWSTGHISDAIGVLLTISAACTFVTQILVIKTKKLTPLSMYRI
;
A
#
# COMPACT_ATOMS: atom_id res chain seq x y z
N LEU A 1 -0.44 -25.26 6.89
CA LEU A 1 0.54 -24.25 7.26
C LEU A 1 1.43 -23.86 6.08
N VAL A 2 2.03 -24.82 5.37
CA VAL A 2 2.91 -24.58 4.20
C VAL A 2 2.20 -23.83 3.07
N GLY A 3 0.96 -24.20 2.75
CA GLY A 3 0.18 -23.52 1.72
C GLY A 3 -0.11 -22.05 2.04
N LEU A 4 -0.37 -21.72 3.31
CA LEU A 4 -0.54 -20.33 3.77
C LEU A 4 0.76 -19.54 3.67
N LEU A 5 1.89 -20.13 3.99
CA LEU A 5 3.21 -19.53 3.84
C LEU A 5 3.51 -19.22 2.38
N LEU A 6 3.33 -20.19 1.49
CA LEU A 6 3.52 -20.02 0.04
C LEU A 6 2.60 -18.90 -0.52
N ALA A 7 1.32 -18.91 -0.15
CA ALA A 7 0.39 -17.87 -0.56
C ALA A 7 0.84 -16.48 -0.10
N ARG A 8 1.37 -16.34 1.12
CA ARG A 8 1.91 -15.07 1.64
C ARG A 8 3.15 -14.61 0.92
N VAL A 9 4.06 -15.51 0.57
CA VAL A 9 5.26 -15.18 -0.21
C VAL A 9 4.88 -14.72 -1.62
N ILE A 10 4.01 -15.46 -2.30
CA ILE A 10 3.53 -15.10 -3.65
C ILE A 10 2.85 -13.72 -3.60
N TYR A 11 1.96 -13.50 -2.63
CA TYR A 11 1.30 -12.20 -2.43
C TYR A 11 2.30 -11.08 -2.21
N GLY A 12 3.29 -11.28 -1.34
CA GLY A 12 4.34 -10.30 -1.08
C GLY A 12 5.14 -9.94 -2.34
N CYS A 13 5.55 -10.94 -3.12
CA CYS A 13 6.25 -10.74 -4.39
C CYS A 13 5.39 -9.97 -5.41
N THR A 14 4.11 -10.29 -5.50
CA THR A 14 3.19 -9.61 -6.42
C THR A 14 2.99 -8.14 -6.05
N VAL A 15 2.72 -7.85 -4.77
CA VAL A 15 2.49 -6.49 -4.28
C VAL A 15 3.76 -5.63 -4.39
N SER A 16 4.94 -6.21 -4.14
CA SER A 16 6.21 -5.48 -4.24
C SER A 16 6.50 -4.99 -5.66
N GLY A 17 6.06 -5.71 -6.69
CA GLY A 17 6.18 -5.30 -8.09
C GLY A 17 5.08 -4.33 -8.54
N MET A 18 3.86 -4.51 -8.03
CA MET A 18 2.67 -3.81 -8.51
C MET A 18 2.69 -2.31 -8.19
N VAL A 19 3.16 -1.91 -7.01
CA VAL A 19 3.20 -0.50 -6.59
C VAL A 19 4.20 0.31 -7.44
N PRO A 20 5.47 -0.07 -7.58
CA PRO A 20 6.40 0.67 -8.43
C PRO A 20 6.00 0.63 -9.91
N ALA A 21 5.41 -0.46 -10.39
CA ALA A 21 4.92 -0.55 -11.78
C ALA A 21 3.78 0.45 -12.04
N SER A 22 2.80 0.56 -11.13
CA SER A 22 1.71 1.53 -11.25
C SER A 22 2.19 2.98 -11.13
N GLN A 23 3.17 3.25 -10.29
CA GLN A 23 3.80 4.56 -10.19
C GLN A 23 4.55 4.93 -11.48
N HIS A 24 5.31 3.99 -12.03
CA HIS A 24 6.03 4.20 -13.29
C HIS A 24 5.05 4.43 -14.45
N TRP A 25 3.99 3.64 -14.54
CA TRP A 25 2.93 3.85 -15.54
C TRP A 25 2.26 5.23 -15.41
N ALA A 26 1.93 5.63 -14.19
CA ALA A 26 1.37 6.96 -13.94
C ALA A 26 2.32 8.10 -14.39
N ILE A 27 3.63 7.95 -14.20
CA ILE A 27 4.64 8.91 -14.67
C ILE A 27 4.67 8.95 -16.20
N LEU A 28 4.63 7.80 -16.87
CA LEU A 28 4.60 7.73 -18.33
C LEU A 28 3.37 8.42 -18.93
N LEU A 29 2.22 8.33 -18.27
CA LEU A 29 0.99 8.98 -18.70
C LEU A 29 0.97 10.50 -18.44
N CYS A 30 1.52 10.96 -17.31
CA CYS A 30 1.51 12.36 -16.91
C CYS A 30 2.71 13.17 -17.44
N GLY A 31 3.76 12.50 -17.90
CA GLY A 31 5.04 13.10 -18.28
C GLY A 31 5.97 13.34 -17.09
N GLU A 32 7.26 13.39 -17.36
CA GLU A 32 8.32 13.56 -16.33
C GLU A 32 8.18 14.89 -15.55
N GLU A 33 7.65 15.93 -16.18
CA GLU A 33 7.42 17.22 -15.52
C GLU A 33 6.42 17.12 -14.36
N ASN A 34 5.45 16.20 -14.46
CA ASN A 34 4.41 15.96 -13.44
C ASN A 34 4.66 14.70 -12.60
N ARG A 35 5.89 14.21 -12.57
CA ARG A 35 6.29 12.99 -11.87
C ARG A 35 5.81 12.96 -10.41
N LEU A 36 5.99 14.05 -9.67
CA LEU A 36 5.56 14.14 -8.28
C LEU A 36 4.05 13.98 -8.14
N GLN A 37 3.28 14.60 -9.02
CA GLN A 37 1.81 14.52 -9.03
C GLN A 37 1.33 13.10 -9.35
N ALA A 38 1.99 12.42 -10.31
CA ALA A 38 1.68 11.04 -10.66
C ALA A 38 1.89 10.09 -9.48
N ILE A 39 3.05 10.13 -8.83
CA ILE A 39 3.37 9.31 -7.66
C ILE A 39 2.40 9.59 -6.51
N THR A 40 2.08 10.86 -6.29
CA THR A 40 1.16 11.30 -5.25
C THR A 40 -0.26 10.76 -5.50
N SER A 41 -0.73 10.78 -6.74
CA SER A 41 -2.07 10.25 -7.09
C SER A 41 -2.18 8.76 -6.79
N VAL A 42 -1.15 7.97 -7.11
CA VAL A 42 -1.10 6.54 -6.77
C VAL A 42 -1.07 6.34 -5.24
N SER A 43 -0.31 7.16 -4.52
CA SER A 43 -0.23 7.11 -3.06
C SER A 43 -1.56 7.44 -2.38
N ILE A 44 -2.30 8.41 -2.91
CA ILE A 44 -3.66 8.75 -2.46
C ILE A 44 -4.59 7.56 -2.66
N GLY A 45 -4.55 6.93 -3.82
CA GLY A 45 -5.34 5.72 -4.11
C GLY A 45 -5.06 4.58 -3.12
N LEU A 46 -3.78 4.32 -2.82
CA LEU A 46 -3.37 3.33 -1.82
C LEU A 46 -3.87 3.67 -0.41
N SER A 47 -3.81 4.94 -0.03
CA SER A 47 -4.29 5.40 1.28
C SER A 47 -5.81 5.35 1.38
N ALA A 48 -6.52 5.70 0.31
CA ALA A 48 -7.98 5.56 0.24
C ALA A 48 -8.39 4.09 0.35
N GLY A 49 -7.69 3.18 -0.31
CA GLY A 49 -7.93 1.73 -0.19
C GLY A 49 -7.75 1.22 1.24
N ARG A 50 -6.73 1.69 1.95
CA ARG A 50 -6.50 1.36 3.36
C ARG A 50 -7.58 1.91 4.29
N LEU A 51 -8.16 3.07 3.97
CA LEU A 51 -9.25 3.67 4.73
C LEU A 51 -10.59 2.93 4.49
N ILE A 52 -10.90 2.65 3.24
CA ILE A 52 -12.17 2.06 2.83
C ILE A 52 -12.20 0.54 3.10
N GLY A 53 -11.07 -0.13 2.98
CA GLY A 53 -10.95 -1.58 3.14
C GLY A 53 -11.54 -2.13 4.45
N PRO A 54 -11.13 -1.64 5.62
CA PRO A 54 -11.69 -2.08 6.90
C PRO A 54 -13.20 -1.81 7.01
N LEU A 55 -13.68 -0.68 6.51
CA LEU A 55 -15.10 -0.33 6.52
C LEU A 55 -15.93 -1.32 5.68
N ILE A 56 -15.47 -1.62 4.46
CA ILE A 56 -16.11 -2.63 3.61
C ILE A 56 -16.08 -3.99 4.30
N SER A 57 -14.95 -4.36 4.91
CA SER A 57 -14.79 -5.63 5.60
C SER A 57 -15.80 -5.81 6.73
N ILE A 58 -16.00 -4.79 7.57
CA ILE A 58 -16.99 -4.81 8.67
C ILE A 58 -18.40 -4.96 8.12
N LEU A 59 -18.75 -4.21 7.07
CA LEU A 59 -20.10 -4.27 6.48
C LEU A 59 -20.37 -5.64 5.85
N VAL A 60 -19.41 -6.16 5.12
CA VAL A 60 -19.54 -7.42 4.38
C VAL A 60 -19.53 -8.63 5.32
N LEU A 61 -18.81 -8.54 6.44
CA LEU A 61 -18.80 -9.59 7.47
C LEU A 61 -20.17 -9.80 8.11
N LYS A 62 -20.99 -8.74 8.19
CA LYS A 62 -22.37 -8.83 8.70
C LYS A 62 -23.31 -9.61 7.76
N LEU A 63 -22.97 -9.69 6.48
CA LEU A 63 -23.79 -10.41 5.49
C LEU A 63 -23.48 -11.91 5.51
N SER A 64 -22.22 -12.30 5.55
CA SER A 64 -21.78 -13.70 5.61
C SER A 64 -20.32 -13.80 6.05
N PRO A 65 -19.92 -14.84 6.81
CA PRO A 65 -18.54 -15.09 7.19
C PRO A 65 -17.59 -15.25 5.99
N TYR A 66 -18.09 -15.69 4.85
CA TYR A 66 -17.32 -15.91 3.63
C TYR A 66 -17.31 -14.68 2.68
N ALA A 67 -18.18 -13.73 2.90
CA ALA A 67 -18.34 -12.57 2.03
C ALA A 67 -17.07 -11.70 1.93
N PRO A 68 -16.26 -11.47 2.98
CA PRO A 68 -14.99 -10.76 2.85
C PRO A 68 -14.00 -11.44 1.90
N LEU A 69 -13.97 -12.77 1.88
CA LEU A 69 -13.11 -13.52 0.95
C LEU A 69 -13.53 -13.32 -0.50
N MET A 70 -14.83 -13.34 -0.78
CA MET A 70 -15.36 -13.07 -2.12
C MET A 70 -15.03 -11.66 -2.59
N VAL A 71 -15.18 -10.67 -1.73
CA VAL A 71 -14.80 -9.27 -2.05
C VAL A 71 -13.31 -9.14 -2.27
N MET A 72 -12.48 -9.83 -1.49
CA MET A 72 -11.04 -9.83 -1.60
C MET A 72 -10.54 -10.41 -2.92
N VAL A 73 -11.29 -11.32 -3.53
CA VAL A 73 -11.01 -11.87 -4.86
C VAL A 73 -11.62 -10.99 -5.96
N ALA A 74 -12.85 -10.53 -5.78
CA ALA A 74 -13.56 -9.76 -6.81
C ALA A 74 -12.93 -8.40 -7.10
N LEU A 75 -12.51 -7.66 -6.06
CA LEU A 75 -11.92 -6.32 -6.23
C LEU A 75 -10.64 -6.31 -7.09
N PRO A 76 -9.64 -7.18 -6.87
CA PRO A 76 -8.48 -7.25 -7.76
C PRO A 76 -8.84 -7.67 -9.19
N CYS A 77 -9.83 -8.55 -9.38
CA CYS A 77 -10.29 -8.94 -10.72
C CYS A 77 -10.90 -7.75 -11.46
N VAL A 78 -11.75 -6.97 -10.80
CA VAL A 78 -12.33 -5.74 -11.37
C VAL A 78 -11.22 -4.73 -11.68
N ALA A 79 -10.26 -4.56 -10.78
CA ALA A 79 -9.11 -3.66 -11.00
C ALA A 79 -8.26 -4.11 -12.19
N LEU A 80 -8.06 -5.42 -12.38
CA LEU A 80 -7.34 -5.96 -13.52
C LEU A 80 -8.08 -5.69 -14.84
N VAL A 81 -9.38 -5.92 -14.87
CA VAL A 81 -10.21 -5.62 -16.06
C VAL A 81 -10.16 -4.13 -16.38
N ALA A 82 -10.30 -3.28 -15.37
CA ALA A 82 -10.19 -1.83 -15.54
C ALA A 82 -8.81 -1.42 -16.07
N ALA A 83 -7.72 -2.03 -15.56
CA ALA A 83 -6.37 -1.77 -16.03
C ALA A 83 -6.16 -2.21 -17.51
N MET A 84 -6.79 -3.29 -17.93
CA MET A 84 -6.75 -3.73 -19.32
C MET A 84 -7.49 -2.79 -20.28
N MET A 85 -8.47 -2.04 -19.78
CA MET A 85 -9.20 -1.04 -20.56
C MET A 85 -8.47 0.31 -20.66
N LEU A 86 -7.44 0.55 -19.86
CA LEU A 86 -6.65 1.76 -19.96
C LEU A 86 -5.77 1.75 -21.22
N PRO A 87 -5.68 2.88 -21.94
CA PRO A 87 -4.81 2.98 -23.09
C PRO A 87 -3.36 2.72 -22.67
N SER A 88 -2.69 1.86 -23.40
CA SER A 88 -1.25 1.65 -23.22
C SER A 88 -0.53 2.96 -23.50
N PRO A 89 0.35 3.45 -22.62
CA PRO A 89 1.17 4.59 -22.94
C PRO A 89 1.99 4.26 -24.18
N SER A 90 1.97 5.12 -25.20
CA SER A 90 2.86 5.00 -26.34
C SER A 90 4.28 5.18 -25.81
N VAL A 91 4.97 4.08 -25.67
CA VAL A 91 6.40 4.07 -25.38
C VAL A 91 7.09 4.53 -26.65
N GLU A 92 7.21 5.85 -26.84
CA GLU A 92 8.10 6.38 -27.84
C GLU A 92 9.50 5.81 -27.57
N GLU A 93 10.15 5.36 -28.62
CA GLU A 93 11.45 4.65 -28.65
C GLU A 93 12.64 5.36 -27.97
N LYS A 94 12.43 6.37 -27.18
CA LYS A 94 13.47 7.04 -26.38
C LYS A 94 14.11 6.13 -25.32
N THR A 95 13.57 4.95 -25.10
CA THR A 95 14.09 4.02 -24.08
C THR A 95 15.20 3.10 -24.60
N GLN A 96 15.63 3.21 -25.85
CA GLN A 96 16.78 2.41 -26.32
C GLN A 96 18.15 2.92 -25.86
N ALA A 97 18.25 4.17 -25.40
CA ALA A 97 19.51 4.75 -24.98
C ALA A 97 19.91 4.46 -23.51
N GLN A 98 19.03 3.88 -22.73
CA GLN A 98 19.28 3.68 -21.29
C GLN A 98 18.99 2.26 -20.82
N LYS A 99 19.42 1.27 -21.58
CA LYS A 99 19.73 -0.06 -21.04
C LYS A 99 21.08 -0.02 -20.29
N GLU A 100 21.25 0.91 -19.39
CA GLU A 100 22.22 0.70 -18.34
C GLU A 100 21.68 -0.45 -17.50
N SER A 101 22.39 -1.57 -17.52
CA SER A 101 22.17 -2.69 -16.64
C SER A 101 22.26 -2.18 -15.21
N LEU A 102 21.11 -1.80 -14.63
CA LEU A 102 21.03 -1.44 -13.22
C LEU A 102 21.61 -2.62 -12.42
N PRO A 103 22.67 -2.41 -11.65
CA PRO A 103 23.24 -3.48 -10.84
C PRO A 103 22.15 -4.01 -9.93
N TRP A 104 21.94 -5.31 -9.88
CA TRP A 104 20.91 -5.98 -9.09
C TRP A 104 21.00 -5.66 -7.60
N LEU A 105 22.18 -5.25 -7.14
CA LEU A 105 22.41 -4.79 -5.77
C LEU A 105 22.24 -3.27 -5.68
N PRO A 106 21.46 -2.77 -4.71
CA PRO A 106 21.33 -1.35 -4.48
C PRO A 106 22.70 -0.74 -4.18
N GLN A 107 22.96 0.44 -4.74
CA GLN A 107 24.19 1.17 -4.46
C GLN A 107 24.39 1.29 -2.94
N ARG A 108 25.63 1.13 -2.46
CA ARG A 108 25.95 1.20 -1.02
C ARG A 108 25.39 2.45 -0.32
N LYS A 109 25.25 3.56 -1.05
CA LYS A 109 24.64 4.81 -0.56
C LYS A 109 23.15 4.70 -0.24
N LEU A 110 22.42 3.78 -0.89
CA LEU A 110 20.98 3.56 -0.69
C LEU A 110 20.68 2.52 0.40
N LEU A 111 21.68 1.74 0.80
CA LEU A 111 21.54 0.67 1.77
C LEU A 111 20.97 1.13 3.13
N PRO A 112 21.44 2.24 3.74
CA PRO A 112 20.89 2.71 5.02
C PRO A 112 19.42 3.13 4.93
N TYR A 113 19.01 3.73 3.82
CA TYR A 113 17.60 4.10 3.60
C TYR A 113 16.71 2.88 3.42
N LEU A 114 17.19 1.87 2.69
CA LEU A 114 16.49 0.61 2.49
C LEU A 114 16.34 -0.14 3.82
N PHE A 115 17.40 -0.17 4.64
CA PHE A 115 17.38 -0.80 5.95
C PHE A 115 16.45 -0.08 6.93
N SER A 116 16.45 1.25 6.93
CA SER A 116 15.53 2.07 7.71
C SER A 116 14.07 1.81 7.33
N GLY A 117 13.77 1.77 6.03
CA GLY A 117 12.43 1.43 5.53
C GLY A 117 11.99 0.03 5.92
N LEU A 118 12.89 -0.95 5.85
CA LEU A 118 12.62 -2.34 6.24
C LEU A 118 12.32 -2.45 7.74
N LEU A 119 13.10 -1.79 8.58
CA LEU A 119 12.87 -1.75 10.03
C LEU A 119 11.52 -1.11 10.37
N LEU A 120 11.20 0.01 9.72
CA LEU A 120 9.92 0.69 9.93
C LEU A 120 8.74 -0.20 9.52
N CYS A 121 8.81 -0.84 8.35
CA CYS A 121 7.77 -1.77 7.91
C CYS A 121 7.63 -2.97 8.87
N ALA A 122 8.74 -3.50 9.34
CA ALA A 122 8.74 -4.61 10.31
C ALA A 122 8.10 -4.17 11.64
N ALA A 123 8.43 -2.99 12.16
CA ALA A 123 7.85 -2.46 13.37
C ALA A 123 6.33 -2.26 13.25
N ILE A 124 5.86 -1.68 12.14
CA ILE A 124 4.43 -1.49 11.86
C ILE A 124 3.73 -2.84 11.77
N ALA A 125 4.32 -3.81 11.07
CA ALA A 125 3.75 -5.15 10.95
C ALA A 125 3.65 -5.85 12.31
N LEU A 126 4.69 -5.80 13.14
CA LEU A 126 4.68 -6.35 14.49
C LEU A 126 3.60 -5.72 15.35
N LEU A 127 3.46 -4.40 15.32
CA LEU A 127 2.39 -3.70 16.02
C LEU A 127 1.01 -4.21 15.58
N GLN A 128 0.75 -4.26 14.27
CA GLN A 128 -0.54 -4.71 13.74
C GLN A 128 -0.86 -6.15 14.11
N TYR A 129 0.12 -7.05 14.06
CA TYR A 129 -0.08 -8.45 14.44
C TYR A 129 -0.23 -8.66 15.96
N SER A 130 0.40 -7.81 16.77
CA SER A 130 0.33 -7.90 18.23
C SER A 130 -0.97 -7.36 18.81
N PHE A 131 -1.69 -6.50 18.09
CA PHE A 131 -2.92 -5.89 18.59
C PHE A 131 -4.01 -6.92 18.93
N SER A 132 -4.26 -7.88 18.05
CA SER A 132 -5.32 -8.87 18.24
C SER A 132 -5.11 -9.75 19.50
N PRO A 133 -3.96 -10.42 19.68
CA PRO A 133 -3.71 -11.22 20.87
C PRO A 133 -3.60 -10.35 22.14
N LEU A 134 -3.09 -9.12 22.04
CA LEU A 134 -2.96 -8.23 23.18
C LEU A 134 -4.34 -7.81 23.71
N ILE A 135 -5.24 -7.38 22.84
CA ILE A 135 -6.61 -7.03 23.22
C ILE A 135 -7.32 -8.25 23.81
N GLY A 136 -7.17 -9.43 23.20
CA GLY A 136 -7.75 -10.67 23.73
C GLY A 136 -7.22 -11.08 25.10
N ALA A 137 -5.96 -10.77 25.40
CA ALA A 137 -5.35 -11.08 26.69
C ALA A 137 -5.78 -10.10 27.81
N VAL A 138 -6.01 -8.83 27.44
CA VAL A 138 -6.36 -7.76 28.42
C VAL A 138 -7.86 -7.64 28.63
N THR A 139 -8.65 -7.93 27.59
CA THR A 139 -10.10 -7.84 27.63
C THR A 139 -10.72 -9.22 27.43
N GLN A 140 -11.73 -9.56 28.20
CA GLN A 140 -12.51 -10.78 28.02
C GLN A 140 -13.59 -10.61 26.95
N TRP A 141 -13.29 -9.88 25.89
CA TRP A 141 -14.23 -9.61 24.81
C TRP A 141 -14.36 -10.82 23.88
N SER A 142 -15.53 -10.97 23.30
CA SER A 142 -15.72 -11.97 22.24
C SER A 142 -14.90 -11.61 21.00
N THR A 143 -14.53 -12.61 20.23
CA THR A 143 -13.71 -12.43 19.00
C THR A 143 -14.31 -11.41 18.02
N GLY A 144 -15.65 -11.31 17.99
CA GLY A 144 -16.35 -10.31 17.16
C GLY A 144 -16.08 -8.89 17.62
N HIS A 145 -16.19 -8.60 18.92
CA HIS A 145 -15.90 -7.27 19.47
C HIS A 145 -14.43 -6.87 19.29
N ILE A 146 -13.51 -7.82 19.42
CA ILE A 146 -12.07 -7.58 19.17
C ILE A 146 -11.86 -7.20 17.70
N SER A 147 -12.49 -7.93 16.78
CA SER A 147 -12.39 -7.63 15.33
C SER A 147 -12.94 -6.24 14.98
N ASP A 148 -14.08 -5.87 15.54
CA ASP A 148 -14.67 -4.54 15.33
C ASP A 148 -13.78 -3.43 15.90
N ALA A 149 -13.24 -3.61 17.09
CA ALA A 149 -12.34 -2.65 17.72
C ALA A 149 -11.06 -2.43 16.89
N ILE A 150 -10.46 -3.52 16.40
CA ILE A 150 -9.28 -3.44 15.50
C ILE A 150 -9.65 -2.75 14.20
N GLY A 151 -10.79 -3.05 13.60
CA GLY A 151 -11.27 -2.40 12.38
C GLY A 151 -11.41 -0.89 12.55
N VAL A 152 -11.99 -0.44 13.67
CA VAL A 152 -12.12 0.99 14.00
C VAL A 152 -10.77 1.64 14.20
N LEU A 153 -9.85 1.02 14.95
CA LEU A 153 -8.50 1.56 15.16
C LEU A 153 -7.71 1.70 13.86
N LEU A 154 -7.77 0.69 12.99
CA LEU A 154 -7.13 0.75 11.66
C LEU A 154 -7.73 1.83 10.79
N THR A 155 -9.05 2.04 10.85
CA THR A 155 -9.73 3.09 10.11
C THR A 155 -9.30 4.48 10.58
N ILE A 156 -9.22 4.70 11.90
CA ILE A 156 -8.74 5.96 12.48
C ILE A 156 -7.29 6.22 12.07
N SER A 157 -6.43 5.21 12.18
CA SER A 157 -5.03 5.31 11.76
C SER A 157 -4.89 5.66 10.28
N ALA A 158 -5.68 5.00 9.41
CA ALA A 158 -5.71 5.30 7.98
C ALA A 158 -6.22 6.72 7.68
N ALA A 159 -7.25 7.18 8.40
CA ALA A 159 -7.77 8.53 8.27
C ALA A 159 -6.73 9.58 8.67
N CYS A 160 -6.04 9.40 9.79
CA CYS A 160 -4.95 10.27 10.21
C CYS A 160 -3.83 10.34 9.16
N THR A 161 -3.43 9.19 8.64
CA THR A 161 -2.41 9.11 7.57
C THR A 161 -2.87 9.84 6.31
N PHE A 162 -4.10 9.66 5.90
CA PHE A 162 -4.67 10.30 4.72
C PHE A 162 -4.74 11.84 4.87
N VAL A 163 -5.21 12.32 6.04
CA VAL A 163 -5.25 13.75 6.35
C VAL A 163 -3.85 14.35 6.34
N THR A 164 -2.88 13.68 6.97
CA THR A 164 -1.48 14.12 6.98
C THR A 164 -0.90 14.21 5.58
N GLN A 165 -1.16 13.22 4.71
CA GLN A 165 -0.71 13.24 3.33
C GLN A 165 -1.30 14.44 2.55
N ILE A 166 -2.60 14.71 2.70
CA ILE A 166 -3.24 15.85 2.05
C ILE A 166 -2.64 17.17 2.54
N LEU A 167 -2.44 17.32 3.85
CA LEU A 167 -1.85 18.52 4.43
C LEU A 167 -0.44 18.75 3.92
N VAL A 168 0.40 17.71 3.89
CA VAL A 168 1.78 17.78 3.39
C VAL A 168 1.82 18.18 1.92
N ILE A 169 0.95 17.59 1.09
CA ILE A 169 0.88 17.91 -0.35
C ILE A 169 0.40 19.35 -0.59
N LYS A 170 -0.62 19.79 0.17
CA LYS A 170 -1.20 21.12 0.02
C LYS A 170 -0.23 22.23 0.44
N THR A 171 0.66 21.94 1.38
CA THR A 171 1.57 22.94 1.96
C THR A 171 2.76 23.29 1.05
N LYS A 172 3.06 22.51 -0.02
CA LYS A 172 4.10 22.74 -1.08
C LYS A 172 5.45 23.32 -0.62
N LYS A 173 5.65 23.58 0.67
CA LYS A 173 6.81 24.27 1.25
C LYS A 173 7.86 23.33 1.82
N LEU A 174 7.57 22.03 1.88
CA LEU A 174 8.49 21.07 2.48
C LEU A 174 9.39 20.48 1.39
N THR A 175 10.67 20.74 1.51
CA THR A 175 11.67 20.03 0.70
C THR A 175 11.72 18.56 1.11
N PRO A 176 12.07 17.62 0.21
CA PRO A 176 12.17 16.20 0.55
C PRO A 176 13.04 15.90 1.76
N LEU A 177 14.07 16.72 1.99
CA LEU A 177 14.99 16.58 3.10
C LEU A 177 14.36 16.99 4.45
N SER A 178 13.47 17.99 4.46
CA SER A 178 12.75 18.40 5.66
C SER A 178 11.67 17.39 6.04
N MET A 179 11.04 16.71 5.07
CA MET A 179 10.10 15.61 5.32
C MET A 179 10.74 14.40 6.01
N TYR A 180 12.03 14.19 5.80
CA TYR A 180 12.76 13.06 6.40
C TYR A 180 13.22 13.35 7.84
N ARG A 181 13.19 14.61 8.28
CA ARG A 181 13.62 15.06 9.62
C ARG A 181 12.47 15.25 10.62
N ILE A 182 11.22 15.20 10.16
CA ILE A 182 10.01 15.25 10.99
C ILE A 182 9.55 13.82 11.28
#